data_5a9f55dbea421f20a5e4160be94b09f8
#
_entry.id   5a9f55dbea421f20a5e4160be94b09f8
#
_cell.length_a   1.000
_cell.length_b   1.000
_cell.length_c   1.000
_cell.angle_alpha   90.00
_cell.angle_beta   90.00
_cell.angle_gamma   90.00
#
_symmetry.space_group_name_H-M   'P 1'
#
loop_
_entity.id
_entity.type
_entity.pdbx_description
1 polymer ?
#
loop_
_entity_poly.entity_id
_entity_poly.type
_entity_poly.pdbx_seq_one_letter_code
_entity_poly.pdbx_strand_id
1 'polypeptide(L)'
;MSTLHPEPRIANLVDKLSLRDSVSPEEIAVLETILETPYKVPAGADIVREHTRPQHSTLLISGFSARYTTLEDGGRQITEINVAGDFIDLHSLLMKQMDHGVVALTDCVIAPAPHAALRRLTEEHPHLTRLLWLDTVIDAAIHRQWIACMGRRTALAHLAHLVCELYKRLEVVRLAADCTFELP
;
A
#
# COMPACT_ATOMS: atom_id res chain seq x y z
N MET A 1 -2.58 20.72 29.28
CA MET A 1 -2.57 19.25 29.16
C MET A 1 -3.22 18.91 27.83
N SER A 2 -2.40 18.66 26.80
CA SER A 2 -2.91 18.25 25.48
C SER A 2 -3.41 16.82 25.58
N THR A 3 -4.70 16.63 25.42
CA THR A 3 -5.28 15.29 25.26
C THR A 3 -4.82 14.76 23.91
N LEU A 4 -3.74 13.96 23.92
CA LEU A 4 -3.37 13.12 22.80
C LEU A 4 -4.54 12.16 22.52
N HIS A 5 -5.41 12.53 21.59
CA HIS A 5 -6.23 11.51 20.95
C HIS A 5 -5.26 10.54 20.27
N PRO A 6 -5.41 9.22 20.47
CA PRO A 6 -4.61 8.26 19.73
C PRO A 6 -4.82 8.56 18.24
N GLU A 7 -3.71 8.73 17.49
CA GLU A 7 -3.80 8.93 16.05
C GLU A 7 -4.62 7.77 15.45
N PRO A 8 -5.54 8.06 14.52
CA PRO A 8 -6.35 7.01 13.92
C PRO A 8 -5.42 5.99 13.24
N ARG A 9 -5.73 4.69 13.41
CA ARG A 9 -4.94 3.59 12.81
C ARG A 9 -4.75 3.70 11.30
N ILE A 10 -5.52 4.58 10.64
CA ILE A 10 -5.46 4.87 9.20
C ILE A 10 -4.84 6.24 8.89
N ALA A 11 -4.15 6.88 9.85
CA ALA A 11 -3.58 8.23 9.65
C ALA A 11 -2.74 8.32 8.37
N ASN A 12 -1.86 7.35 8.13
CA ASN A 12 -1.01 7.30 6.94
C ASN A 12 -1.81 7.20 5.63
N LEU A 13 -2.90 6.43 5.61
CA LEU A 13 -3.81 6.38 4.46
C LEU A 13 -4.50 7.73 4.24
N VAL A 14 -5.01 8.34 5.31
CA VAL A 14 -5.67 9.65 5.24
C VAL A 14 -4.69 10.73 4.76
N ASP A 15 -3.47 10.75 5.26
CA ASP A 15 -2.41 11.68 4.81
C ASP A 15 -2.17 11.51 3.29
N LYS A 16 -2.06 10.29 2.78
CA LYS A 16 -1.91 10.01 1.35
C LYS A 16 -3.10 10.52 0.52
N LEU A 17 -4.32 10.16 0.92
CA LEU A 17 -5.53 10.56 0.20
C LEU A 17 -5.70 12.09 0.21
N SER A 18 -5.41 12.74 1.34
CA SER A 18 -5.52 14.19 1.53
C SER A 18 -4.56 15.01 0.67
N LEU A 19 -3.52 14.41 0.10
CA LEU A 19 -2.69 15.06 -0.93
C LEU A 19 -3.47 15.32 -2.23
N ARG A 20 -4.58 14.66 -2.44
CA ARG A 20 -5.36 14.71 -3.69
C ARG A 20 -6.65 15.51 -3.53
N ASP A 21 -7.37 15.25 -2.46
CA ASP A 21 -8.57 16.00 -2.10
C ASP A 21 -8.82 15.87 -0.60
N SER A 22 -9.62 16.77 -0.02
CA SER A 22 -9.95 16.75 1.39
C SER A 22 -10.79 15.52 1.74
N VAL A 23 -10.38 14.79 2.76
CA VAL A 23 -11.14 13.66 3.31
C VAL A 23 -11.91 14.15 4.53
N SER A 24 -13.25 14.06 4.51
CA SER A 24 -14.07 14.53 5.61
C SER A 24 -14.00 13.60 6.85
N PRO A 25 -14.32 14.10 8.05
CA PRO A 25 -14.37 13.24 9.25
C PRO A 25 -15.32 12.05 9.11
N GLU A 26 -16.43 12.22 8.39
CA GLU A 26 -17.38 11.13 8.09
C GLU A 26 -16.77 10.07 7.19
N GLU A 27 -16.02 10.49 6.18
CA GLU A 27 -15.30 9.58 5.29
C GLU A 27 -14.16 8.85 6.00
N ILE A 28 -13.44 9.51 6.91
CA ILE A 28 -12.47 8.87 7.78
C ILE A 28 -13.13 7.78 8.62
N ALA A 29 -14.28 8.06 9.22
CA ALA A 29 -15.03 7.08 10.00
C ALA A 29 -15.49 5.88 9.16
N VAL A 30 -15.89 6.11 7.90
CA VAL A 30 -16.22 5.02 6.96
C VAL A 30 -15.00 4.15 6.68
N LEU A 31 -13.84 4.75 6.36
CA LEU A 31 -12.58 4.01 6.14
C LEU A 31 -12.17 3.20 7.37
N GLU A 32 -12.31 3.75 8.57
CA GLU A 32 -12.05 3.03 9.83
C GLU A 32 -12.99 1.82 10.01
N THR A 33 -14.27 2.00 9.66
CA THR A 33 -15.31 0.99 9.87
C THR A 33 -15.18 -0.21 8.95
N ILE A 34 -14.65 -0.04 7.73
CA ILE A 34 -14.47 -1.14 6.80
C ILE A 34 -13.28 -2.05 7.14
N LEU A 35 -12.39 -1.63 8.03
CA LEU A 35 -11.20 -2.39 8.41
C LEU A 35 -11.47 -3.29 9.60
N GLU A 36 -11.06 -4.54 9.48
CA GLU A 36 -11.04 -5.49 10.58
C GLU A 36 -9.90 -5.21 11.58
N THR A 37 -9.85 -6.00 12.65
CA THR A 37 -8.79 -5.90 13.67
C THR A 37 -7.42 -6.12 13.05
N PRO A 38 -6.47 -5.17 13.21
CA PRO A 38 -5.12 -5.35 12.73
C PRO A 38 -4.40 -6.53 13.38
N TYR A 39 -3.50 -7.15 12.62
CA TYR A 39 -2.64 -8.20 13.14
C TYR A 39 -1.21 -8.11 12.59
N LYS A 40 -0.28 -8.79 13.25
CA LYS A 40 1.14 -8.80 12.89
C LYS A 40 1.43 -9.92 11.90
N VAL A 41 2.30 -9.61 10.94
CA VAL A 41 2.87 -10.56 9.98
C VAL A 41 4.40 -10.46 10.10
N PRO A 42 5.12 -11.54 10.38
CA PRO A 42 6.56 -11.51 10.52
C PRO A 42 7.27 -11.29 9.17
N ALA A 43 8.46 -10.72 9.22
CA ALA A 43 9.33 -10.58 8.05
C ALA A 43 9.52 -11.90 7.30
N GLY A 44 9.49 -11.87 5.99
CA GLY A 44 9.62 -13.03 5.09
C GLY A 44 8.34 -13.84 4.87
N ALA A 45 7.25 -13.58 5.61
CA ALA A 45 5.98 -14.26 5.40
C ALA A 45 5.18 -13.67 4.24
N ASP A 46 4.51 -14.52 3.47
CA ASP A 46 3.59 -14.06 2.44
C ASP A 46 2.30 -13.51 3.09
N ILE A 47 1.96 -12.27 2.74
CA ILE A 47 0.69 -11.62 3.11
C ILE A 47 -0.40 -12.06 2.12
N VAL A 48 -0.09 -12.01 0.84
CA VAL A 48 -0.95 -12.48 -0.25
C VAL A 48 -0.15 -13.44 -1.11
N ARG A 49 -0.74 -14.57 -1.47
CA ARG A 49 -0.10 -15.53 -2.37
C ARG A 49 -0.61 -15.36 -3.78
N GLU A 50 0.32 -15.46 -4.73
CA GLU A 50 0.04 -15.52 -6.16
C GLU A 50 -0.98 -16.62 -6.47
N HIS A 51 -1.85 -16.41 -7.45
CA HIS A 51 -2.90 -17.34 -7.89
C HIS A 51 -4.01 -17.66 -6.86
N THR A 52 -4.04 -16.97 -5.72
CA THR A 52 -5.15 -17.07 -4.76
C THR A 52 -6.33 -16.16 -5.13
N ARG A 53 -7.45 -16.33 -4.43
CA ARG A 53 -8.66 -15.51 -4.56
C ARG A 53 -9.00 -14.90 -3.21
N PRO A 54 -8.40 -13.78 -2.84
CA PRO A 54 -8.67 -13.11 -1.58
C PRO A 54 -10.14 -12.71 -1.46
N GLN A 55 -10.66 -12.68 -0.23
CA GLN A 55 -11.99 -12.15 0.10
C GLN A 55 -11.92 -10.77 0.77
N HIS A 56 -10.72 -10.24 0.92
CA HIS A 56 -10.41 -8.94 1.49
C HIS A 56 -9.23 -8.32 0.77
N SER A 57 -9.17 -7.00 0.78
CA SER A 57 -7.97 -6.23 0.45
C SER A 57 -7.27 -5.82 1.74
N THR A 58 -5.98 -5.55 1.67
CA THR A 58 -5.12 -5.38 2.85
C THR A 58 -4.52 -3.99 2.90
N LEU A 59 -4.76 -3.28 4.00
CA LEU A 59 -4.07 -2.02 4.32
C LEU A 59 -2.81 -2.32 5.13
N LEU A 60 -1.66 -1.81 4.68
CA LEU A 60 -0.41 -1.83 5.44
C LEU A 60 -0.40 -0.67 6.44
N ILE A 61 -0.47 -0.97 7.74
CA ILE A 61 -0.46 0.04 8.81
C ILE A 61 0.96 0.43 9.17
N SER A 62 1.87 -0.55 9.26
CA SER A 62 3.29 -0.30 9.55
C SER A 62 4.17 -1.39 8.96
N GLY A 63 5.44 -1.08 8.76
CA GLY A 63 6.43 -1.94 8.13
C GLY A 63 6.54 -1.70 6.62
N PHE A 64 7.27 -2.59 5.96
CA PHE A 64 7.46 -2.60 4.52
C PHE A 64 7.04 -3.96 3.95
N SER A 65 6.34 -3.95 2.85
CA SER A 65 6.04 -5.16 2.07
C SER A 65 6.45 -4.98 0.61
N ALA A 66 6.48 -6.06 -0.14
CA ALA A 66 6.81 -6.01 -1.55
C ALA A 66 5.87 -6.90 -2.36
N ARG A 67 5.46 -6.41 -3.53
CA ARG A 67 4.83 -7.25 -4.56
C ARG A 67 5.91 -8.01 -5.30
N TYR A 68 5.65 -9.27 -5.62
CA TYR A 68 6.58 -10.10 -6.36
C TYR A 68 5.85 -11.02 -7.34
N THR A 69 6.57 -11.40 -8.39
CA THR A 69 6.18 -12.48 -9.30
C THR A 69 7.18 -13.61 -9.17
N THR A 70 6.71 -14.85 -9.13
CA THR A 70 7.55 -16.03 -9.09
C THR A 70 8.03 -16.36 -10.49
N LEU A 71 9.34 -16.47 -10.66
CA LEU A 71 9.98 -16.83 -11.93
C LEU A 71 10.00 -18.36 -12.12
N GLU A 72 10.24 -18.82 -13.34
CA GLU A 72 10.31 -20.26 -13.67
C GLU A 72 11.35 -21.03 -12.88
N ASP A 73 12.46 -20.37 -12.49
CA ASP A 73 13.53 -20.94 -11.67
C ASP A 73 13.19 -20.96 -10.16
N GLY A 74 12.00 -20.48 -9.77
CA GLY A 74 11.56 -20.35 -8.38
C GLY A 74 12.04 -19.08 -7.71
N GLY A 75 12.81 -18.23 -8.37
CA GLY A 75 13.21 -16.91 -7.89
C GLY A 75 12.02 -15.96 -7.80
N ARG A 76 12.15 -14.89 -7.00
CA ARG A 76 11.12 -13.83 -6.88
C ARG A 76 11.65 -12.55 -7.52
N GLN A 77 10.91 -12.02 -8.48
CA GLN A 77 11.14 -10.67 -9.00
C GLN A 77 10.27 -9.69 -8.24
N ILE A 78 10.89 -8.78 -7.48
CA ILE A 78 10.17 -7.68 -6.83
C ILE A 78 9.73 -6.68 -7.91
N THR A 79 8.46 -6.33 -7.86
CA THR A 79 7.84 -5.41 -8.81
C THR A 79 7.40 -4.10 -8.17
N GLU A 80 7.24 -4.07 -6.85
CA GLU A 80 6.89 -2.88 -6.07
C GLU A 80 7.30 -3.04 -4.61
N ILE A 81 7.60 -1.92 -3.93
CA ILE A 81 7.74 -1.85 -2.48
C ILE A 81 6.58 -1.02 -1.93
N ASN A 82 5.86 -1.55 -0.94
CA ASN A 82 4.77 -0.87 -0.26
C ASN A 82 5.24 -0.31 1.08
N VAL A 83 4.69 0.86 1.43
CA VAL A 83 4.97 1.59 2.68
C VAL A 83 3.69 1.74 3.50
N ALA A 84 3.81 2.14 4.76
CA ALA A 84 2.65 2.38 5.63
C ALA A 84 1.62 3.31 4.96
N GLY A 85 0.34 2.96 5.04
CA GLY A 85 -0.76 3.68 4.38
C GLY A 85 -1.11 3.18 2.97
N ASP A 86 -0.37 2.19 2.43
CA ASP A 86 -0.72 1.60 1.15
C ASP A 86 -1.77 0.49 1.30
N PHE A 87 -2.75 0.47 0.42
CA PHE A 87 -3.51 -0.75 0.14
C PHE A 87 -2.67 -1.63 -0.79
N ILE A 88 -2.11 -2.71 -0.26
CA ILE A 88 -1.12 -3.53 -0.98
C ILE A 88 -1.72 -4.41 -2.08
N ASP A 89 -3.04 -4.61 -2.04
CA ASP A 89 -3.79 -5.47 -2.97
C ASP A 89 -5.24 -4.99 -3.22
N LEU A 90 -5.50 -3.67 -3.23
CA LEU A 90 -6.85 -3.12 -3.41
C LEU A 90 -7.53 -3.62 -4.71
N HIS A 91 -6.76 -3.83 -5.78
CA HIS A 91 -7.23 -4.38 -7.06
C HIS A 91 -7.76 -5.81 -6.93
N SER A 92 -7.47 -6.56 -5.85
CA SER A 92 -8.02 -7.88 -5.57
C SER A 92 -9.56 -7.87 -5.46
N LEU A 93 -10.15 -6.71 -5.12
CA LEU A 93 -11.60 -6.51 -5.14
C LEU A 93 -12.24 -6.81 -6.52
N LEU A 94 -11.51 -6.51 -7.60
CA LEU A 94 -12.00 -6.61 -8.98
C LEU A 94 -11.40 -7.81 -9.72
N MET A 95 -10.22 -8.26 -9.35
CA MET A 95 -9.56 -9.40 -9.98
C MET A 95 -10.18 -10.71 -9.51
N LYS A 96 -10.31 -11.65 -10.43
CA LYS A 96 -10.79 -13.01 -10.08
C LYS A 96 -9.74 -13.84 -9.36
N GLN A 97 -8.47 -13.54 -9.59
CA GLN A 97 -7.32 -14.25 -9.07
C GLN A 97 -6.12 -13.30 -9.04
N MET A 98 -5.29 -13.39 -7.99
CA MET A 98 -4.08 -12.59 -7.89
C MET A 98 -3.04 -13.02 -8.90
N ASP A 99 -2.48 -12.06 -9.62
CA ASP A 99 -1.41 -12.24 -10.62
C ASP A 99 -0.01 -12.07 -10.04
N HIS A 100 0.10 -11.73 -8.76
CA HIS A 100 1.34 -11.55 -8.02
C HIS A 100 1.15 -11.91 -6.54
N GLY A 101 2.26 -12.16 -5.84
CA GLY A 101 2.28 -12.30 -4.39
C GLY A 101 2.67 -11.00 -3.70
N VAL A 102 2.40 -10.92 -2.39
CA VAL A 102 2.88 -9.86 -1.51
C VAL A 102 3.58 -10.48 -0.31
N VAL A 103 4.83 -10.10 -0.08
CA VAL A 103 5.66 -10.58 1.02
C VAL A 103 5.98 -9.44 1.99
N ALA A 104 5.97 -9.72 3.28
CA ALA A 104 6.45 -8.80 4.32
C ALA A 104 7.98 -8.69 4.25
N LEU A 105 8.54 -7.52 3.99
CA LEU A 105 9.99 -7.28 4.01
C LEU A 105 10.50 -7.10 5.44
N THR A 106 9.67 -6.50 6.30
CA THR A 106 9.90 -6.34 7.75
C THR A 106 8.76 -6.99 8.52
N ASP A 107 8.82 -6.98 9.83
CA ASP A 107 7.62 -7.18 10.64
C ASP A 107 6.59 -6.12 10.27
N CYS A 108 5.41 -6.55 9.81
CA CYS A 108 4.33 -5.71 9.37
C CYS A 108 3.15 -5.75 10.33
N VAL A 109 2.42 -4.66 10.42
CA VAL A 109 1.05 -4.63 10.95
C VAL A 109 0.12 -4.34 9.78
N ILE A 110 -0.87 -5.20 9.59
CA ILE A 110 -1.83 -5.11 8.48
C ILE A 110 -3.28 -5.14 8.98
N ALA A 111 -4.18 -4.51 8.26
CA ALA A 111 -5.62 -4.54 8.51
C ALA A 111 -6.38 -5.00 7.26
N PRO A 112 -7.13 -6.12 7.34
CA PRO A 112 -7.98 -6.55 6.25
C PRO A 112 -9.19 -5.63 6.07
N ALA A 113 -9.58 -5.37 4.82
CA ALA A 113 -10.83 -4.74 4.43
C ALA A 113 -11.67 -5.76 3.62
N PRO A 114 -12.73 -6.35 4.18
CA PRO A 114 -13.56 -7.32 3.46
C PRO A 114 -14.11 -6.75 2.16
N HIS A 115 -14.04 -7.53 1.07
CA HIS A 115 -14.54 -7.12 -0.24
C HIS A 115 -16.03 -6.73 -0.21
N ALA A 116 -16.84 -7.35 0.66
CA ALA A 116 -18.22 -6.97 0.84
C ALA A 116 -18.39 -5.54 1.40
N ALA A 117 -17.50 -5.12 2.31
CA ALA A 117 -17.50 -3.76 2.86
C ALA A 117 -16.96 -2.75 1.83
N LEU A 118 -15.90 -3.10 1.10
CA LEU A 118 -15.36 -2.26 0.03
C LEU A 118 -16.37 -2.06 -1.11
N ARG A 119 -17.14 -3.08 -1.51
CA ARG A 119 -18.21 -2.93 -2.51
C ARG A 119 -19.27 -1.92 -2.06
N ARG A 120 -19.75 -2.03 -0.83
CA ARG A 120 -20.70 -1.04 -0.28
C ARG A 120 -20.11 0.36 -0.28
N LEU A 121 -18.83 0.51 0.13
CA LEU A 121 -18.15 1.81 0.06
C LEU A 121 -18.18 2.37 -1.37
N THR A 122 -17.91 1.53 -2.40
CA THR A 122 -17.92 2.00 -3.79
C THR A 122 -19.30 2.42 -4.29
N GLU A 123 -20.38 1.89 -3.73
CA GLU A 123 -21.76 2.21 -4.06
C GLU A 123 -22.27 3.45 -3.30
N GLU A 124 -21.89 3.59 -2.04
CA GLU A 124 -22.44 4.60 -1.11
C GLU A 124 -21.56 5.86 -1.02
N HIS A 125 -20.25 5.77 -1.30
CA HIS A 125 -19.26 6.85 -1.13
C HIS A 125 -18.47 7.13 -2.43
N PRO A 126 -19.09 7.80 -3.43
CA PRO A 126 -18.43 8.03 -4.74
C PRO A 126 -17.13 8.85 -4.65
N HIS A 127 -16.99 9.74 -3.67
CA HIS A 127 -15.77 10.52 -3.46
C HIS A 127 -14.61 9.60 -3.00
N LEU A 128 -14.82 8.82 -1.93
CA LEU A 128 -13.82 7.83 -1.48
C LEU A 128 -13.47 6.82 -2.58
N THR A 129 -14.45 6.38 -3.36
CA THR A 129 -14.23 5.50 -4.51
C THR A 129 -13.23 6.10 -5.50
N ARG A 130 -13.38 7.39 -5.83
CA ARG A 130 -12.43 8.08 -6.73
C ARG A 130 -11.04 8.22 -6.13
N LEU A 131 -10.93 8.48 -4.82
CA LEU A 131 -9.65 8.56 -4.13
C LEU A 131 -8.93 7.22 -4.10
N LEU A 132 -9.63 6.13 -3.77
CA LEU A 132 -9.06 4.78 -3.78
C LEU A 132 -8.72 4.31 -5.20
N TRP A 133 -9.53 4.67 -6.20
CA TRP A 133 -9.20 4.41 -7.60
C TRP A 133 -7.94 5.17 -8.03
N LEU A 134 -7.82 6.44 -7.63
CA LEU A 134 -6.63 7.24 -7.93
C LEU A 134 -5.37 6.64 -7.29
N ASP A 135 -5.46 6.09 -6.08
CA ASP A 135 -4.35 5.39 -5.42
C ASP A 135 -3.86 4.22 -6.31
N THR A 136 -4.77 3.39 -6.81
CA THR A 136 -4.44 2.31 -7.76
C THR A 136 -3.82 2.82 -9.07
N VAL A 137 -4.27 3.97 -9.58
CA VAL A 137 -3.70 4.57 -10.80
C VAL A 137 -2.29 5.11 -10.55
N ILE A 138 -2.01 5.61 -9.34
CA ILE A 138 -0.67 6.04 -8.91
C ILE A 138 0.27 4.84 -8.85
N ASP A 139 -0.15 3.72 -8.24
CA ASP A 139 0.62 2.48 -8.24
C ASP A 139 0.99 2.08 -9.68
N ALA A 140 0.03 2.07 -10.58
CA ALA A 140 0.28 1.77 -11.99
C ALA A 140 1.26 2.77 -12.65
N ALA A 141 1.29 4.04 -12.22
CA ALA A 141 2.25 5.02 -12.71
C ALA A 141 3.67 4.73 -12.19
N ILE A 142 3.80 4.33 -10.92
CA ILE A 142 5.07 3.90 -10.32
C ILE A 142 5.61 2.68 -11.07
N HIS A 143 4.79 1.65 -11.31
CA HIS A 143 5.19 0.48 -12.09
C HIS A 143 5.73 0.83 -13.48
N ARG A 144 5.09 1.77 -14.19
CA ARG A 144 5.59 2.22 -15.50
C ARG A 144 6.98 2.84 -15.40
N GLN A 145 7.29 3.57 -14.33
CA GLN A 145 8.62 4.12 -14.10
C GLN A 145 9.63 3.00 -13.77
N TRP A 146 9.25 2.00 -12.99
CA TRP A 146 10.11 0.85 -12.73
C TRP A 146 10.46 0.09 -14.00
N ILE A 147 9.49 -0.16 -14.88
CA ILE A 147 9.72 -0.80 -16.20
C ILE A 147 10.74 0.02 -17.00
N ALA A 148 10.57 1.35 -17.07
CA ALA A 148 11.50 2.22 -17.78
C ALA A 148 12.90 2.20 -17.15
N CYS A 149 12.98 2.17 -15.82
CA CYS A 149 14.26 2.07 -15.08
C CYS A 149 14.99 0.74 -15.38
N MET A 150 14.28 -0.39 -15.23
CA MET A 150 14.86 -1.72 -15.49
C MET A 150 15.33 -1.90 -16.94
N GLY A 151 14.57 -1.37 -17.89
CA GLY A 151 14.86 -1.56 -19.32
C GLY A 151 15.92 -0.63 -19.90
N ARG A 152 16.19 0.54 -19.31
CA ARG A 152 16.97 1.61 -19.99
C ARG A 152 17.96 2.32 -19.08
N ARG A 153 17.94 2.16 -17.78
CA ARG A 153 18.84 2.86 -16.85
C ARG A 153 19.95 1.95 -16.35
N THR A 154 21.07 2.55 -15.95
CA THR A 154 22.12 1.80 -15.24
C THR A 154 21.62 1.39 -13.86
N ALA A 155 22.24 0.36 -13.26
CA ALA A 155 21.89 -0.08 -11.90
C ALA A 155 21.96 1.05 -10.87
N LEU A 156 22.97 1.93 -10.96
CA LEU A 156 23.10 3.08 -10.09
C LEU A 156 21.94 4.09 -10.26
N ALA A 157 21.55 4.37 -11.50
CA ALA A 157 20.44 5.29 -11.79
C ALA A 157 19.09 4.68 -11.36
N HIS A 158 18.94 3.36 -11.45
CA HIS A 158 17.76 2.66 -10.95
C HIS A 158 17.69 2.72 -9.41
N LEU A 159 18.81 2.43 -8.73
CA LEU A 159 18.90 2.54 -7.26
C LEU A 159 18.60 3.97 -6.78
N ALA A 160 19.18 4.99 -7.42
CA ALA A 160 18.91 6.38 -7.09
C ALA A 160 17.42 6.75 -7.26
N HIS A 161 16.78 6.25 -8.33
CA HIS A 161 15.35 6.45 -8.54
C HIS A 161 14.51 5.80 -7.42
N LEU A 162 14.83 4.55 -7.06
CA LEU A 162 14.14 3.83 -5.98
C LEU A 162 14.26 4.58 -4.65
N VAL A 163 15.46 5.04 -4.29
CA VAL A 163 15.68 5.80 -3.05
C VAL A 163 14.86 7.11 -3.04
N CYS A 164 14.85 7.85 -4.16
CA CYS A 164 14.07 9.08 -4.27
C CYS A 164 12.55 8.81 -4.20
N GLU A 165 12.08 7.75 -4.82
CA GLU A 165 10.67 7.35 -4.78
C GLU A 165 10.25 6.99 -3.36
N LEU A 166 11.00 6.11 -2.69
CA LEU A 166 10.73 5.72 -1.31
C LEU A 166 10.76 6.92 -0.37
N TYR A 167 11.77 7.80 -0.51
CA TYR A 167 11.83 9.03 0.27
C TYR A 167 10.54 9.85 0.13
N LYS A 168 10.08 10.10 -1.10
CA LYS A 168 8.87 10.88 -1.35
C LYS A 168 7.60 10.23 -0.79
N ARG A 169 7.47 8.94 -0.85
CA ARG A 169 6.32 8.22 -0.28
C ARG A 169 6.35 8.20 1.24
N LEU A 170 7.52 8.01 1.84
CA LEU A 170 7.73 8.03 3.29
C LEU A 170 7.58 9.45 3.88
N GLU A 171 7.99 10.50 3.15
CA GLU A 171 7.78 11.90 3.56
C GLU A 171 6.29 12.22 3.75
N VAL A 172 5.43 11.72 2.86
CA VAL A 172 3.96 11.89 2.94
C VAL A 172 3.39 11.32 4.24
N VAL A 173 3.88 10.16 4.65
CA VAL A 173 3.43 9.47 5.87
C VAL A 173 4.32 9.78 7.09
N ARG A 174 5.13 10.82 7.01
CA ARG A 174 5.98 11.35 8.10
C ARG A 174 7.02 10.35 8.62
N LEU A 175 7.44 9.39 7.78
CA LEU A 175 8.49 8.43 8.07
C LEU A 175 9.83 8.80 7.41
N ALA A 176 9.91 9.96 6.75
CA ALA A 176 11.12 10.54 6.21
C ALA A 176 11.15 12.05 6.46
N ALA A 177 12.31 12.60 6.78
CA ALA A 177 12.55 14.02 6.95
C ALA A 177 14.03 14.34 6.67
N ASP A 178 14.34 15.60 6.34
CA ASP A 178 15.71 16.10 6.17
C ASP A 178 16.59 15.25 5.25
N CYS A 179 16.01 14.77 4.14
CA CYS A 179 16.64 13.86 3.17
C CYS A 179 17.11 12.53 3.76
N THR A 180 16.51 12.10 4.87
CA THR A 180 16.83 10.84 5.55
C THR A 180 15.57 10.00 5.79
N PHE A 181 15.74 8.69 5.75
CA PHE A 181 14.75 7.71 6.18
C PHE A 181 15.45 6.40 6.53
N GLU A 182 14.79 5.57 7.33
CA GLU A 182 15.30 4.24 7.67
C GLU A 182 14.80 3.20 6.67
N LEU A 183 15.74 2.41 6.15
CA LEU A 183 15.42 1.14 5.47
C LEU A 183 15.72 0.00 6.43
N PRO A 184 14.83 -1.00 6.51
CA PRO A 184 15.02 -2.16 7.36
C PRO A 184 16.12 -3.08 6.85
#